data_a274cbf42336a4cd6bae3ef8415d20ca
#
_entry.id   a274cbf42336a4cd6bae3ef8415d20ca
#
_cell.length_a   1.000
_cell.length_b   1.000
_cell.length_c   1.000
_cell.angle_alpha   90.00
_cell.angle_beta   90.00
_cell.angle_gamma   90.00
#
_symmetry.space_group_name_H-M   'P 1'
#
loop_
_entity.id
_entity.type
_entity.pdbx_description
1 polymer ?
#
loop_
_entity_poly.entity_id
_entity_poly.type
_entity_poly.pdbx_seq_one_letter_code
_entity_poly.pdbx_strand_id
1 'polypeptide(L)'
;MPVRSVFIDVDGTLIDIDNKIYKGVDKVLKRFKNLGYTLICWSHGGKEHAKDICQRHNIDSFFTHFLDKPDIIVDDDPNRIITAPKIFLITEDWWENFTMESFKEKEEKTKDK
;
A
#
# COMPACT_ATOMS: atom_id res chain seq x y z
N MET A 1 -17.60 8.98 -9.42
CA MET A 1 -16.14 8.71 -9.51
C MET A 1 -15.83 7.36 -8.90
N PRO A 2 -15.09 6.52 -9.59
CA PRO A 2 -14.70 5.25 -9.00
C PRO A 2 -13.77 5.49 -7.80
N VAL A 3 -13.92 4.64 -6.80
CA VAL A 3 -13.03 4.68 -5.64
C VAL A 3 -11.67 4.13 -6.07
N ARG A 4 -10.63 4.88 -5.77
CA ARG A 4 -9.25 4.45 -6.05
C ARG A 4 -8.62 4.05 -4.73
N SER A 5 -8.09 2.86 -4.67
CA SER A 5 -7.52 2.33 -3.44
C SER A 5 -6.09 1.87 -3.61
N VAL A 6 -5.34 1.97 -2.52
CA VAL A 6 -3.97 1.47 -2.43
C VAL A 6 -3.93 0.49 -1.28
N PHE A 7 -3.52 -0.74 -1.56
CA PHE A 7 -3.35 -1.77 -0.54
C PHE A 7 -1.87 -1.83 -0.19
N ILE A 8 -1.56 -1.70 1.08
CA ILE A 8 -0.19 -1.60 1.57
C ILE A 8 0.06 -2.69 2.61
N ASP A 9 1.08 -3.49 2.37
CA ASP A 9 1.53 -4.54 3.28
C ASP A 9 2.29 -3.93 4.46
N VAL A 10 2.46 -4.70 5.53
CA VAL A 10 3.12 -4.23 6.76
C VAL A 10 4.57 -4.69 6.82
N ASP A 11 4.78 -5.98 7.08
CA ASP A 11 6.12 -6.52 7.33
C ASP A 11 6.96 -6.52 6.06
N GLY A 12 8.11 -5.86 6.10
CA GLY A 12 8.97 -5.71 4.95
C GLY A 12 8.54 -4.62 3.98
N THR A 13 7.42 -3.96 4.24
CA THR A 13 6.88 -2.91 3.38
C THR A 13 6.83 -1.58 4.11
N LEU A 14 6.10 -1.50 5.20
CA LEU A 14 6.06 -0.29 6.04
C LEU A 14 7.19 -0.28 7.07
N ILE A 15 7.54 -1.45 7.54
CA ILE A 15 8.57 -1.61 8.57
C ILE A 15 9.61 -2.64 8.11
N ASP A 16 10.82 -2.50 8.65
CA ASP A 16 11.91 -3.43 8.38
C ASP A 16 11.90 -4.61 9.37
N ILE A 17 12.90 -5.47 9.27
CA ILE A 17 13.01 -6.67 10.11
C ILE A 17 13.14 -6.33 11.60
N ASP A 18 13.61 -5.12 11.92
CA ASP A 18 13.75 -4.64 13.29
C ASP A 18 12.54 -3.85 13.76
N ASN A 19 11.43 -3.93 13.03
CA ASN A 19 10.17 -3.22 13.32
C ASN A 19 10.30 -1.70 13.29
N LYS A 20 11.28 -1.21 12.54
CA LYS A 20 11.44 0.24 12.35
C LYS A 20 10.74 0.66 11.07
N ILE A 21 10.04 1.78 11.16
CA ILE A 21 9.36 2.32 9.98
C ILE A 21 10.39 2.83 8.98
N TYR A 22 10.16 2.56 7.69
CA TYR A 22 11.02 3.07 6.65
C TYR A 22 10.89 4.58 6.53
N LYS A 23 11.99 5.24 6.20
CA LYS A 23 12.00 6.69 5.98
C LYS A 23 11.09 7.05 4.81
N GLY A 24 10.32 8.10 4.98
CA GLY A 24 9.47 8.62 3.91
C GLY A 24 8.08 8.05 3.86
N VAL A 25 7.77 7.03 4.66
CA VAL A 25 6.45 6.40 4.65
C VAL A 25 5.34 7.42 4.85
N ASP A 26 5.44 8.22 5.90
CA ASP A 26 4.42 9.21 6.23
C ASP A 26 4.18 10.22 5.09
N LYS A 27 5.25 10.65 4.44
CA LYS A 27 5.17 11.57 3.32
C LYS A 27 4.40 10.99 2.14
N VAL A 28 4.71 9.74 1.80
CA VAL A 28 4.07 9.07 0.66
C VAL A 28 2.61 8.77 0.95
N LEU A 29 2.30 8.30 2.17
CA LEU A 29 0.92 8.05 2.57
C LEU A 29 0.09 9.33 2.48
N LYS A 30 0.65 10.42 2.94
CA LYS A 30 -0.01 11.72 2.86
C LYS A 30 -0.29 12.12 1.41
N ARG A 31 0.66 11.89 0.53
CA ARG A 31 0.50 12.20 -0.90
C ARG A 31 -0.63 11.39 -1.52
N PHE A 32 -0.69 10.09 -1.24
CA PHE A 32 -1.78 9.27 -1.71
C PHE A 32 -3.13 9.79 -1.22
N LYS A 33 -3.20 10.15 0.05
CA LYS A 33 -4.44 10.72 0.61
C LYS A 33 -4.82 12.02 -0.09
N ASN A 34 -3.86 12.91 -0.31
CA ASN A 34 -4.11 14.19 -0.97
C ASN A 34 -4.57 14.02 -2.41
N LEU A 35 -4.20 12.92 -3.04
CA LEU A 35 -4.64 12.59 -4.40
C LEU A 35 -6.01 11.91 -4.43
N GLY A 36 -6.61 11.69 -3.27
CA GLY A 36 -7.94 11.10 -3.19
C GLY A 36 -7.97 9.58 -3.11
N TYR A 37 -6.82 8.93 -2.89
CA TYR A 37 -6.80 7.48 -2.73
C TYR A 37 -7.31 7.08 -1.34
N THR A 38 -8.01 5.97 -1.30
CA THR A 38 -8.35 5.29 -0.05
C THR A 38 -7.22 4.34 0.27
N LEU A 39 -6.65 4.47 1.47
CA LEU A 39 -5.54 3.63 1.88
C LEU A 39 -6.03 2.48 2.75
N ILE A 40 -5.61 1.27 2.40
CA ILE A 40 -5.98 0.04 3.09
C ILE A 40 -4.70 -0.67 3.49
N CYS A 41 -4.57 -0.97 4.76
CA CYS A 41 -3.43 -1.71 5.27
C CYS A 41 -3.83 -3.16 5.48
N TRP A 42 -3.06 -4.11 4.98
CA TRP A 42 -3.37 -5.52 5.16
C TRP A 42 -2.11 -6.32 5.48
N SER A 43 -2.31 -7.47 6.10
CA SER A 43 -1.18 -8.27 6.57
C SER A 43 -1.57 -9.74 6.69
N HIS A 44 -0.63 -10.64 6.39
CA HIS A 44 -0.81 -12.07 6.69
C HIS A 44 -0.85 -12.31 8.19
N GLY A 45 -0.27 -11.42 8.98
CA GLY A 45 -0.36 -11.46 10.44
C GLY A 45 -1.71 -11.06 10.99
N GLY A 46 -2.62 -10.59 10.12
CA GLY A 46 -3.97 -10.22 10.48
C GLY A 46 -4.20 -8.73 10.61
N LYS A 47 -5.48 -8.34 10.57
CA LYS A 47 -5.87 -6.93 10.64
C LYS A 47 -5.46 -6.28 11.97
N GLU A 48 -5.49 -7.03 13.05
CA GLU A 48 -5.12 -6.50 14.36
C GLU A 48 -3.63 -6.17 14.41
N HIS A 49 -2.80 -7.04 13.82
CA HIS A 49 -1.37 -6.79 13.69
C HIS A 49 -1.12 -5.53 12.85
N ALA A 50 -1.80 -5.42 11.71
CA ALA A 50 -1.66 -4.26 10.83
C ALA A 50 -2.00 -2.96 11.58
N LYS A 51 -3.11 -2.97 12.29
CA LYS A 51 -3.55 -1.79 13.05
C LYS A 51 -2.57 -1.44 14.16
N ASP A 52 -2.11 -2.46 14.91
CA ASP A 52 -1.19 -2.27 16.03
C ASP A 52 0.12 -1.62 15.56
N ILE A 53 0.70 -2.13 14.48
CA ILE A 53 1.93 -1.57 13.93
C ILE A 53 1.73 -0.13 13.49
N CYS A 54 0.64 0.15 12.79
CA CYS A 54 0.35 1.51 12.35
C CYS A 54 0.15 2.47 13.51
N GLN A 55 -0.50 2.02 14.58
CA GLN A 55 -0.68 2.83 15.77
C GLN A 55 0.63 3.13 16.47
N ARG A 56 1.51 2.13 16.55
CA ARG A 56 2.83 2.31 17.17
C ARG A 56 3.68 3.35 16.46
N HIS A 57 3.50 3.47 15.15
CA HIS A 57 4.28 4.41 14.34
C HIS A 57 3.50 5.68 13.99
N ASN A 58 2.32 5.85 14.59
CA ASN A 58 1.49 7.05 14.41
C ASN A 58 1.07 7.29 12.95
N ILE A 59 0.85 6.21 12.21
CA ILE A 59 0.40 6.29 10.80
C ILE A 59 -0.99 5.68 10.61
N ASP A 60 -1.63 5.26 11.67
CA ASP A 60 -2.94 4.60 11.59
C ASP A 60 -4.02 5.51 11.00
N SER A 61 -3.93 6.81 11.23
CA SER A 61 -4.93 7.76 10.74
C SER A 61 -4.94 7.91 9.23
N PHE A 62 -3.88 7.48 8.53
CA PHE A 62 -3.85 7.52 7.07
C PHE A 62 -4.74 6.44 6.44
N PHE A 63 -5.00 5.37 7.17
CA PHE A 63 -5.70 4.20 6.65
C PHE A 63 -7.18 4.22 6.99
N THR A 64 -7.99 3.90 5.97
CA THR A 64 -9.44 3.78 6.16
C THR A 64 -9.80 2.40 6.69
N HIS A 65 -9.08 1.38 6.26
CA HIS A 65 -9.37 0.00 6.64
C HIS A 65 -8.09 -0.75 6.96
N PHE A 66 -8.22 -1.72 7.87
CA PHE A 66 -7.18 -2.69 8.20
C PHE A 66 -7.76 -4.08 7.94
N LEU A 67 -7.11 -4.87 7.11
CA LEU A 67 -7.63 -6.16 6.67
C LEU A 67 -6.60 -7.27 6.84
N ASP A 68 -7.11 -8.49 6.92
CA ASP A 68 -6.28 -9.68 6.78
C ASP A 68 -5.96 -9.85 5.31
N LYS A 69 -4.76 -10.31 4.98
CA LYS A 69 -4.49 -10.78 3.62
C LYS A 69 -5.21 -12.11 3.44
N PRO A 70 -5.90 -12.28 2.32
CA PRO A 70 -6.69 -13.50 2.15
C PRO A 70 -5.81 -14.71 1.87
N ASP A 71 -6.19 -15.85 2.44
CA ASP A 71 -5.60 -17.14 2.09
C ASP A 71 -6.32 -17.74 0.89
N ILE A 72 -7.62 -17.46 0.77
CA ILE A 72 -8.46 -18.00 -0.30
C ILE A 72 -9.30 -16.86 -0.87
N ILE A 73 -9.35 -16.80 -2.19
CA ILE A 73 -10.19 -15.83 -2.89
C ILE A 73 -11.09 -16.63 -3.83
N VAL A 74 -12.38 -16.35 -3.76
CA VAL A 74 -13.36 -16.99 -4.65
C VAL A 74 -13.92 -15.92 -5.59
N ASP A 75 -13.64 -16.08 -6.88
CA ASP A 75 -14.03 -15.09 -7.89
C ASP A 75 -14.17 -15.77 -9.23
N ASP A 76 -15.01 -15.24 -10.10
CA ASP A 76 -15.20 -15.77 -11.44
C ASP A 76 -14.08 -15.38 -12.41
N ASP A 77 -13.27 -14.40 -12.04
CA ASP A 77 -12.16 -13.94 -12.87
C ASP A 77 -10.90 -13.76 -12.05
N PRO A 78 -10.09 -14.81 -11.90
CA PRO A 78 -8.85 -14.73 -11.10
C PRO A 78 -7.85 -13.71 -11.64
N ASN A 79 -7.90 -13.39 -12.93
CA ASN A 79 -6.99 -12.41 -13.52
C ASN A 79 -7.26 -11.00 -13.01
N ARG A 80 -8.50 -10.67 -12.70
CA ARG A 80 -8.84 -9.36 -12.16
C ARG A 80 -8.30 -9.15 -10.76
N ILE A 81 -8.22 -10.21 -10.01
CA ILE A 81 -7.78 -10.13 -8.61
C ILE A 81 -6.28 -9.92 -8.53
N ILE A 82 -5.53 -10.63 -9.37
CA ILE A 82 -4.07 -10.62 -9.29
C ILE A 82 -3.41 -9.55 -10.15
N THR A 83 -4.18 -8.90 -11.02
CA THR A 83 -3.64 -7.85 -11.88
C THR A 83 -4.12 -6.48 -11.44
N ALA A 84 -3.54 -5.96 -10.37
CA ALA A 84 -3.67 -4.55 -10.10
C ALA A 84 -2.98 -3.79 -11.23
N PRO A 85 -3.50 -2.64 -11.66
CA PRO A 85 -2.85 -1.87 -12.72
C PRO A 85 -1.41 -1.49 -12.40
N LYS A 86 -1.10 -1.36 -11.12
CA LYS A 86 0.25 -1.03 -10.66
C LYS A 86 0.57 -1.83 -9.42
N ILE A 87 1.72 -2.47 -9.43
CA ILE A 87 2.25 -3.16 -8.26
C ILE A 87 3.67 -2.65 -8.06
N PHE A 88 3.93 -2.09 -6.88
CA PHE A 88 5.27 -1.64 -6.53
C PHE A 88 5.89 -2.65 -5.59
N LEU A 89 7.08 -3.12 -5.95
CA LEU A 89 7.88 -3.96 -5.08
C LEU A 89 8.78 -3.05 -4.26
N ILE A 90 8.69 -3.17 -2.95
CA ILE A 90 9.39 -2.26 -2.05
C ILE A 90 10.85 -2.66 -1.92
N THR A 91 11.73 -1.69 -2.16
CA THR A 91 13.14 -1.80 -1.86
C THR A 91 13.43 -0.94 -0.65
N GLU A 92 14.64 -1.06 -0.11
CA GLU A 92 15.05 -0.41 1.12
C GLU A 92 14.73 1.09 1.17
N ASP A 93 14.92 1.77 0.06
CA ASP A 93 14.74 3.22 -0.01
C ASP A 93 13.58 3.66 -0.90
N TRP A 94 12.65 2.75 -1.20
CA TRP A 94 11.54 3.05 -2.11
C TRP A 94 10.71 4.25 -1.65
N TRP A 95 10.36 4.28 -0.38
CA TRP A 95 9.52 5.34 0.18
C TRP A 95 10.20 6.69 0.11
N GLU A 96 11.48 6.70 0.43
CA GLU A 96 12.28 7.93 0.46
C GLU A 96 12.45 8.52 -0.93
N ASN A 97 12.58 7.66 -1.94
CA ASN A 97 12.81 8.08 -3.32
C ASN A 97 11.56 8.19 -4.17
N PHE A 98 10.40 7.94 -3.58
CA PHE A 98 9.14 8.02 -4.30
C PHE A 98 8.87 9.46 -4.76
N THR A 99 8.49 9.61 -6.04
CA THR A 99 8.11 10.90 -6.60
C THR A 99 6.80 10.76 -7.36
N MET A 100 6.07 11.85 -7.49
CA MET A 100 4.85 11.88 -8.29
C MET A 100 5.12 11.60 -9.75
N GLU A 101 6.29 12.01 -10.22
CA GLU A 101 6.68 11.78 -11.60
C GLU A 101 6.86 10.29 -11.89
N SER A 102 7.53 9.57 -10.99
CA SER A 102 7.68 8.12 -11.11
C SER A 102 6.32 7.42 -11.15
N PHE A 103 5.40 7.88 -10.32
CA PHE A 103 4.04 7.35 -10.28
C PHE A 103 3.32 7.57 -11.62
N LYS A 104 3.42 8.77 -12.17
CA LYS A 104 2.79 9.12 -13.43
C LYS A 104 3.35 8.32 -14.59
N GLU A 105 4.66 8.17 -14.66
CA GLU A 105 5.31 7.37 -15.69
C GLU A 105 4.80 5.94 -15.69
N LYS A 106 4.70 5.35 -14.52
CA LYS A 106 4.19 3.98 -14.39
C LYS A 106 2.75 3.89 -14.87
N GLU A 107 1.95 4.89 -14.57
CA GLU A 107 0.55 4.95 -15.00
C GLU A 107 0.43 5.07 -16.52
N GLU A 108 1.25 5.92 -17.12
CA GLU A 108 1.26 6.12 -18.57
C GLU A 108 1.63 4.83 -19.29
N LYS A 109 2.67 4.13 -18.83
CA LYS A 109 3.08 2.85 -19.41
C LYS A 109 1.95 1.82 -19.34
N THR A 110 1.18 1.83 -18.28
CA THR A 110 0.05 0.94 -18.12
C THR A 110 -1.06 1.27 -19.13
N LYS A 111 -1.29 2.55 -19.37
CA LYS A 111 -2.31 3.01 -20.32
C LYS A 111 -1.96 2.68 -21.77
N ASP A 112 -0.70 2.68 -22.10
CA ASP A 112 -0.23 2.47 -23.47
C ASP A 112 -0.32 1.01 -23.92
N LYS A 113 -0.73 0.16 -23.04
CA LYS A 113 -0.99 -1.23 -23.38
C LYS A 113 -2.46 -1.45 -23.64
#